data_834a9b8977b6491749ed3332d7d0ac79
#
_entry.id   834a9b8977b6491749ed3332d7d0ac79
#
_cell.length_a   1.000
_cell.length_b   1.000
_cell.length_c   1.000
_cell.angle_alpha   90.00
_cell.angle_beta   90.00
_cell.angle_gamma   90.00
#
_symmetry.space_group_name_H-M   'P 1'
#
loop_
_entity.id
_entity.type
_entity.pdbx_description
1 polymer ?
#
loop_
_entity_poly.entity_id
_entity_poly.type
_entity_poly.pdbx_seq_one_letter_code
_entity_poly.pdbx_strand_id
1 'polypeptide(L)'
;AQDKDLYNRAEKMMREDLLFTNPDFNRKEFVQALYTNEHYLTRALKYYTGMSIQDYIVHYRIDYAHTCLLIPDARSIEEIALASGFSSVRSFNRNFSEVFGMTPHKYRKEHANKA
;
A
#
# COMPACT_ATOMS: atom_id res chain seq x y z
N ALA A 1 21.10 -13.90 -4.56
CA ALA A 1 21.79 -12.81 -3.85
C ALA A 1 21.31 -11.43 -4.31
N GLN A 2 21.23 -11.20 -5.63
CA GLN A 2 20.78 -9.92 -6.17
C GLN A 2 19.29 -9.68 -5.92
N ASP A 3 18.47 -10.72 -6.04
CA ASP A 3 17.03 -10.60 -5.81
C ASP A 3 16.73 -10.27 -4.36
N LYS A 4 17.46 -10.87 -3.43
CA LYS A 4 17.27 -10.61 -2.00
C LYS A 4 17.66 -9.18 -1.64
N ASP A 5 18.78 -8.71 -2.18
CA ASP A 5 19.23 -7.34 -1.96
C ASP A 5 18.20 -6.34 -2.47
N LEU A 6 17.72 -6.56 -3.70
CA LEU A 6 16.71 -5.68 -4.31
C LEU A 6 15.40 -5.69 -3.50
N TYR A 7 14.97 -6.88 -3.08
CA TYR A 7 13.77 -7.00 -2.25
C TYR A 7 13.93 -6.25 -0.92
N ASN A 8 15.08 -6.40 -0.26
CA ASN A 8 15.34 -5.73 1.00
C ASN A 8 15.34 -4.21 0.85
N ARG A 9 15.91 -3.71 -0.25
CA ARG A 9 15.91 -2.28 -0.54
C ARG A 9 14.50 -1.77 -0.83
N ALA A 10 13.68 -2.54 -1.53
CA ALA A 10 12.30 -2.19 -1.80
C ALA A 10 11.49 -2.11 -0.50
N GLU A 11 11.66 -3.10 0.38
CA GLU A 11 10.98 -3.12 1.69
C GLU A 11 11.37 -1.90 2.54
N LYS A 12 12.64 -1.60 2.59
CA LYS A 12 13.14 -0.44 3.34
C LYS A 12 12.55 0.86 2.81
N MET A 13 12.51 1.02 1.49
CA MET A 13 11.96 2.20 0.85
C MET A 13 10.47 2.38 1.19
N MET A 14 9.72 1.29 1.16
CA MET A 14 8.29 1.34 1.51
C MET A 14 8.07 1.69 2.98
N ARG A 15 8.85 1.10 3.88
CA ARG A 15 8.68 1.30 5.32
C ARG A 15 9.18 2.65 5.82
N GLU A 16 10.28 3.13 5.27
CA GLU A 16 10.93 4.34 5.78
C GLU A 16 10.57 5.59 5.00
N ASP A 17 10.55 5.50 3.67
CA ASP A 17 10.35 6.67 2.83
C ASP A 17 8.87 6.92 2.52
N LEU A 18 8.01 5.92 2.68
CA LEU A 18 6.56 6.03 2.48
C LEU A 18 6.19 6.62 1.12
N LEU A 19 6.96 6.29 0.07
CA LEU A 19 6.72 6.82 -1.27
C LEU A 19 5.35 6.47 -1.82
N PHE A 20 4.79 5.33 -1.40
CA PHE A 20 3.48 4.88 -1.86
C PHE A 20 2.34 5.81 -1.44
N THR A 21 2.54 6.68 -0.44
CA THR A 21 1.50 7.63 0.00
C THR A 21 1.24 8.72 -1.04
N ASN A 22 2.16 8.92 -1.97
CA ASN A 22 1.93 9.80 -3.10
C ASN A 22 1.09 9.05 -4.14
N PRO A 23 -0.12 9.56 -4.52
CA PRO A 23 -0.95 8.86 -5.49
C PRO A 23 -0.30 8.70 -6.86
N ASP A 24 0.65 9.57 -7.20
CA ASP A 24 1.36 9.52 -8.48
C ASP A 24 2.48 8.49 -8.49
N PHE A 25 2.83 7.92 -7.33
CA PHE A 25 3.84 6.88 -7.26
C PHE A 25 3.32 5.61 -7.94
N ASN A 26 4.08 5.12 -8.91
CA ASN A 26 3.69 3.96 -9.69
C ASN A 26 4.89 3.04 -9.92
N ARG A 27 4.66 1.97 -10.70
CA ARG A 27 5.68 0.99 -11.04
C ARG A 27 6.94 1.64 -11.62
N LYS A 28 6.77 2.58 -12.54
CA LYS A 28 7.87 3.27 -13.19
C LYS A 28 8.71 4.06 -12.19
N GLU A 29 8.04 4.81 -11.32
CA GLU A 29 8.71 5.59 -10.28
C GLU A 29 9.49 4.68 -9.32
N PHE A 30 8.90 3.54 -8.99
CA PHE A 30 9.49 2.59 -8.06
C PHE A 30 10.80 2.00 -8.62
N VAL A 31 10.79 1.54 -9.87
CA VAL A 31 12.00 0.99 -10.47
C VAL A 31 13.09 2.04 -10.61
N GLN A 32 12.71 3.28 -10.92
CA GLN A 32 13.68 4.38 -11.00
C GLN A 32 14.31 4.69 -9.65
N ALA A 33 13.50 4.75 -8.61
CA ALA A 33 14.00 5.03 -7.25
C ALA A 33 14.95 3.94 -6.75
N LEU A 34 14.75 2.70 -7.19
CA LEU A 34 15.60 1.57 -6.81
C LEU A 34 16.81 1.38 -7.72
N TYR A 35 16.97 2.21 -8.75
CA TYR A 35 18.06 2.09 -9.73
C TYR A 35 18.09 0.70 -10.35
N THR A 36 16.94 0.20 -10.75
CA THR A 36 16.80 -1.13 -11.36
C THR A 36 15.88 -1.05 -12.58
N ASN A 37 15.39 -2.17 -13.05
CA ASN A 37 14.41 -2.21 -14.13
C ASN A 37 13.22 -3.06 -13.70
N GLU A 38 12.16 -2.99 -14.51
CA GLU A 38 10.91 -3.68 -14.21
C GLU A 38 11.06 -5.19 -14.15
N HIS A 39 11.90 -5.75 -15.02
CA HIS A 39 12.15 -7.18 -15.07
C HIS A 39 12.72 -7.71 -13.74
N TYR A 40 13.78 -7.07 -13.26
CA TYR A 40 14.42 -7.49 -12.01
C TYR A 40 13.52 -7.29 -10.80
N LEU A 41 12.81 -6.16 -10.74
CA LEU A 41 11.92 -5.91 -9.61
C LEU A 41 10.74 -6.89 -9.59
N THR A 42 10.15 -7.17 -10.76
CA THR A 42 9.07 -8.15 -10.88
C THR A 42 9.53 -9.51 -10.35
N ARG A 43 10.72 -9.94 -10.77
CA ARG A 43 11.27 -11.24 -10.36
C ARG A 43 11.48 -11.30 -8.84
N ALA A 44 12.08 -10.27 -8.28
CA ALA A 44 12.37 -10.23 -6.85
C ALA A 44 11.08 -10.25 -6.01
N LEU A 45 10.10 -9.43 -6.38
CA LEU A 45 8.85 -9.37 -5.64
C LEU A 45 8.03 -10.66 -5.78
N LYS A 46 7.98 -11.25 -6.96
CA LYS A 46 7.30 -12.52 -7.17
C LYS A 46 7.91 -13.62 -6.32
N TYR A 47 9.23 -13.67 -6.27
CA TYR A 47 9.93 -14.70 -5.51
C TYR A 47 9.68 -14.57 -4.01
N TYR A 48 9.77 -13.37 -3.46
CA TYR A 48 9.69 -13.18 -2.01
C TYR A 48 8.29 -12.92 -1.49
N THR A 49 7.36 -12.40 -2.32
CA THR A 49 6.02 -12.04 -1.85
C THR A 49 4.89 -12.70 -2.63
N GLY A 50 5.18 -13.20 -3.83
CA GLY A 50 4.14 -13.72 -4.73
C GLY A 50 3.34 -12.61 -5.43
N MET A 51 3.68 -11.36 -5.20
CA MET A 51 2.92 -10.22 -5.73
C MET A 51 3.56 -9.62 -6.98
N SER A 52 2.72 -9.02 -7.85
CA SER A 52 3.20 -8.12 -8.89
C SER A 52 3.67 -6.81 -8.24
N ILE A 53 4.38 -5.98 -9.02
CA ILE A 53 4.80 -4.66 -8.51
C ILE A 53 3.58 -3.84 -8.08
N GLN A 54 2.53 -3.82 -8.91
CA GLN A 54 1.33 -3.05 -8.61
C GLN A 54 0.64 -3.55 -7.33
N ASP A 55 0.48 -4.86 -7.19
CA ASP A 55 -0.15 -5.43 -5.99
C ASP A 55 0.67 -5.13 -4.74
N TYR A 56 1.99 -5.14 -4.86
CA TYR A 56 2.89 -4.82 -3.76
C TYR A 56 2.70 -3.37 -3.29
N ILE A 57 2.61 -2.42 -4.22
CA ILE A 57 2.35 -1.03 -3.90
C ILE A 57 0.99 -0.88 -3.21
N VAL A 58 -0.05 -1.51 -3.77
CA VAL A 58 -1.40 -1.45 -3.20
C VAL A 58 -1.44 -2.07 -1.81
N HIS A 59 -0.71 -3.16 -1.60
CA HIS A 59 -0.61 -3.80 -0.29
C HIS A 59 -0.14 -2.81 0.78
N TYR A 60 0.91 -2.03 0.49
CA TYR A 60 1.40 -1.03 1.44
C TYR A 60 0.40 0.10 1.65
N ARG A 61 -0.29 0.52 0.59
CA ARG A 61 -1.34 1.55 0.72
C ARG A 61 -2.49 1.08 1.60
N ILE A 62 -2.94 -0.17 1.42
CA ILE A 62 -4.01 -0.73 2.23
C ILE A 62 -3.58 -0.90 3.69
N ASP A 63 -2.38 -1.37 3.92
CA ASP A 63 -1.85 -1.54 5.27
C ASP A 63 -1.77 -0.21 6.02
N TYR A 64 -1.27 0.84 5.35
CA TYR A 64 -1.20 2.18 5.90
C TYR A 64 -2.60 2.72 6.23
N ALA A 65 -3.54 2.58 5.28
CA ALA A 65 -4.91 3.03 5.49
C ALA A 65 -5.59 2.28 6.63
N HIS A 66 -5.37 0.98 6.72
CA HIS A 66 -5.91 0.16 7.80
C HIS A 66 -5.46 0.70 9.17
N THR A 67 -4.18 1.01 9.31
CA THR A 67 -3.65 1.61 10.52
C THR A 67 -4.32 2.95 10.82
N CYS A 68 -4.50 3.79 9.80
CA CYS A 68 -5.16 5.08 9.97
C CYS A 68 -6.62 4.95 10.42
N LEU A 69 -7.32 3.94 9.92
CA LEU A 69 -8.72 3.71 10.30
C LEU A 69 -8.88 3.38 11.78
N LEU A 70 -7.87 2.76 12.37
CA LEU A 70 -7.91 2.34 13.77
C LEU A 70 -7.51 3.46 14.73
N ILE A 71 -6.91 4.53 14.23
CA ILE A 71 -6.57 5.68 15.08
C ILE A 71 -7.86 6.47 15.37
N PRO A 72 -8.15 6.75 16.65
CA PRO A 72 -9.37 7.49 17.00
C PRO A 72 -9.21 8.98 16.71
N ASP A 73 -9.27 9.35 15.44
CA ASP A 73 -9.22 10.74 15.01
C ASP A 73 -10.42 11.05 14.14
N ALA A 74 -10.55 12.32 13.75
CA ALA A 74 -11.71 12.81 13.04
C ALA A 74 -11.58 12.74 11.52
N ARG A 75 -10.52 12.07 11.00
CA ARG A 75 -10.33 12.01 9.55
C ARG A 75 -11.42 11.20 8.87
N SER A 76 -11.90 11.72 7.76
CA SER A 76 -12.89 11.04 6.94
C SER A 76 -12.27 9.87 6.17
N ILE A 77 -13.13 9.00 5.66
CA ILE A 77 -12.67 7.91 4.78
C ILE A 77 -11.96 8.47 3.56
N GLU A 78 -12.46 9.60 3.00
CA GLU A 78 -11.81 10.26 1.87
C GLU A 78 -10.41 10.75 2.21
N GLU A 79 -10.26 11.39 3.37
CA GLU A 79 -8.95 11.88 3.81
C GLU A 79 -7.96 10.74 4.00
N ILE A 80 -8.41 9.63 4.58
CA ILE A 80 -7.55 8.46 4.77
C ILE A 80 -7.16 7.84 3.43
N ALA A 81 -8.10 7.74 2.49
CA ALA A 81 -7.81 7.20 1.15
C ALA A 81 -6.71 8.01 0.47
N LEU A 82 -6.84 9.33 0.46
CA LEU A 82 -5.86 10.21 -0.16
C LEU A 82 -4.51 10.18 0.57
N ALA A 83 -4.53 10.19 1.90
CA ALA A 83 -3.30 10.13 2.69
C ALA A 83 -2.54 8.82 2.50
N SER A 84 -3.24 7.77 2.11
CA SER A 84 -2.66 6.44 1.90
C SER A 84 -2.17 6.22 0.47
N GLY A 85 -2.38 7.19 -0.41
CA GLY A 85 -1.89 7.12 -1.78
C GLY A 85 -2.92 6.68 -2.82
N PHE A 86 -4.19 6.54 -2.44
CA PHE A 86 -5.24 6.22 -3.41
C PHE A 86 -5.70 7.49 -4.11
N SER A 87 -5.91 7.40 -5.41
CA SER A 87 -6.36 8.56 -6.20
C SER A 87 -7.86 8.80 -6.07
N SER A 88 -8.63 7.83 -5.55
CA SER A 88 -10.07 7.98 -5.36
C SER A 88 -10.56 7.09 -4.22
N VAL A 89 -11.67 7.48 -3.62
CA VAL A 89 -12.35 6.68 -2.59
C VAL A 89 -12.84 5.37 -3.19
N ARG A 90 -13.28 5.40 -4.44
CA ARG A 90 -13.77 4.21 -5.14
C ARG A 90 -12.69 3.13 -5.22
N SER A 91 -11.49 3.52 -5.61
CA SER A 91 -10.35 2.59 -5.68
C SER A 91 -10.00 2.06 -4.29
N PHE A 92 -9.99 2.94 -3.29
CA PHE A 92 -9.73 2.55 -1.91
C PHE A 92 -10.76 1.54 -1.42
N ASN A 93 -12.05 1.83 -1.59
CA ASN A 93 -13.13 0.93 -1.15
C ASN A 93 -13.00 -0.44 -1.78
N ARG A 94 -12.74 -0.50 -3.09
CA ARG A 94 -12.60 -1.76 -3.81
C ARG A 94 -11.43 -2.59 -3.28
N ASN A 95 -10.26 -1.99 -3.19
CA ASN A 95 -9.06 -2.69 -2.75
C ASN A 95 -9.15 -3.11 -1.28
N PHE A 96 -9.68 -2.24 -0.43
CA PHE A 96 -9.85 -2.55 0.98
C PHE A 96 -10.83 -3.72 1.18
N SER A 97 -11.95 -3.69 0.45
CA SER A 97 -12.96 -4.75 0.55
C SER A 97 -12.44 -6.11 0.09
N GLU A 98 -11.56 -6.13 -0.91
CA GLU A 98 -10.94 -7.38 -1.36
C GLU A 98 -10.09 -8.02 -0.26
N VAL A 99 -9.44 -7.21 0.55
CA VAL A 99 -8.56 -7.71 1.63
C VAL A 99 -9.35 -8.04 2.90
N PHE A 100 -10.26 -7.17 3.30
CA PHE A 100 -10.91 -7.27 4.61
C PHE A 100 -12.35 -7.78 4.56
N GLY A 101 -12.91 -7.98 3.36
CA GLY A 101 -14.27 -8.51 3.23
C GLY A 101 -15.38 -7.53 3.56
N MET A 102 -15.05 -6.27 3.79
CA MET A 102 -16.03 -5.21 4.08
C MET A 102 -15.45 -3.85 3.71
N THR A 103 -16.33 -2.84 3.59
CA THR A 103 -15.89 -1.48 3.25
C THR A 103 -15.10 -0.86 4.41
N PRO A 104 -14.24 0.14 4.11
CA PRO A 104 -13.53 0.86 5.18
C PRO A 104 -14.47 1.50 6.20
N HIS A 105 -15.58 2.05 5.75
CA HIS A 105 -16.57 2.67 6.63
C HIS A 105 -17.13 1.65 7.64
N LYS A 106 -17.54 0.49 7.13
CA LYS A 106 -18.08 -0.58 7.98
C LYS A 106 -17.02 -1.11 8.93
N TYR A 107 -15.81 -1.30 8.44
CA TYR A 107 -14.69 -1.77 9.25
C TYR A 107 -14.42 -0.82 10.42
N ARG A 108 -14.33 0.49 10.14
CA ARG A 108 -14.13 1.51 11.17
C ARG A 108 -15.23 1.47 12.21
N LYS A 109 -16.49 1.41 11.75
CA LYS A 109 -17.65 1.40 12.64
C LYS A 109 -17.63 0.20 13.59
N GLU A 110 -17.32 -0.98 13.06
CA GLU A 110 -17.27 -2.19 13.88
C GLU A 110 -16.14 -2.18 14.89
N HIS A 111 -14.98 -1.64 14.52
CA HIS A 111 -13.81 -1.63 15.39
C HIS A 111 -13.80 -0.47 16.36
N ALA A 112 -14.43 0.64 16.04
CA ALA A 112 -14.57 1.77 16.95
C ALA A 112 -15.37 1.39 18.20
N ASN A 113 -16.32 0.47 18.08
CA ASN A 113 -17.17 0.05 19.19
C ASN A 113 -16.48 -0.93 20.14
N LYS A 114 -15.26 -1.34 19.84
CA LYS A 114 -14.50 -2.29 20.66
C LYS A 114 -13.45 -1.63 21.54
N ALA A 115 -13.33 -0.32 21.44
CA ALA A 115 -12.33 0.42 22.20
C ALA A 115 -12.76 0.62 23.66
#